data_ec55d6c6e465829a9308650ba87d0a75
#
_entry.id   ec55d6c6e465829a9308650ba87d0a75
#
_cell.length_a   1.000
_cell.length_b   1.000
_cell.length_c   1.000
_cell.angle_alpha   90.00
_cell.angle_beta   90.00
_cell.angle_gamma   90.00
#
_symmetry.space_group_name_H-M   'P 1'
#
loop_
_entity.id
_entity.type
_entity.pdbx_description
1 polymer ?
#
loop_
_entity_poly.entity_id
_entity_poly.type
_entity_poly.pdbx_seq_one_letter_code
_entity_poly.pdbx_strand_id
1 'polypeptide(L)'
;MQPPLPWLGNVPRHRVHPLRPVPANPARLPGVIRQHLLHRLHRNPALECVQITYVNPETGEDAENILGFYALMLRPGQSLKLPARSPACVFHQIEGRSELQIGEQSFTLELADTCCAPGYTGVQLRNLSASEPAFFFMADESPLHRKLGIYEVRD
;
A
#
# COMPACT_ATOMS: atom_id res chain seq x y z
N MET A 1 -9.42 16.96 13.41
CA MET A 1 -8.79 15.61 13.55
C MET A 1 -9.71 14.64 12.82
N GLN A 2 -9.33 14.14 11.64
CA GLN A 2 -10.15 13.16 10.91
C GLN A 2 -9.99 11.77 11.55
N PRO A 3 -11.06 11.00 11.70
CA PRO A 3 -10.96 9.63 12.21
C PRO A 3 -10.13 8.76 11.26
N PRO A 4 -9.44 7.73 11.77
CA PRO A 4 -8.72 6.79 10.94
C PRO A 4 -9.66 6.12 9.95
N LEU A 5 -9.20 5.91 8.73
CA LEU A 5 -10.01 5.27 7.68
C LEU A 5 -10.35 3.83 8.10
N PRO A 6 -11.63 3.46 8.15
CA PRO A 6 -12.08 2.19 8.73
C PRO A 6 -11.55 0.94 8.00
N TRP A 7 -11.16 1.06 6.74
CA TRP A 7 -10.67 -0.06 5.93
C TRP A 7 -9.21 -0.48 6.22
N LEU A 8 -8.47 0.32 6.98
CA LEU A 8 -7.10 -0.03 7.37
C LEU A 8 -7.06 -1.01 8.55
N GLY A 9 -8.19 -1.34 9.19
CA GLY A 9 -8.20 -2.16 10.38
C GLY A 9 -7.18 -1.66 11.41
N ASN A 10 -6.53 -2.57 12.09
CA ASN A 10 -5.45 -2.24 13.05
C ASN A 10 -4.06 -2.11 12.41
N VAL A 11 -3.95 -1.78 11.10
CA VAL A 11 -2.63 -1.53 10.49
C VAL A 11 -2.07 -0.23 11.05
N PRO A 12 -0.99 -0.26 11.84
CA PRO A 12 -0.43 0.94 12.45
C PRO A 12 0.09 1.89 11.38
N ARG A 13 -0.48 3.10 11.31
CA ARG A 13 0.03 4.17 10.45
C ARG A 13 1.29 4.75 11.04
N HIS A 14 2.34 4.80 10.26
CA HIS A 14 3.56 5.48 10.65
C HIS A 14 3.91 6.57 9.65
N ARG A 15 4.18 7.76 10.22
CA ARG A 15 4.77 8.87 9.49
C ARG A 15 6.19 8.49 9.07
N VAL A 16 6.49 8.62 7.79
CA VAL A 16 7.85 8.58 7.28
C VAL A 16 8.31 10.04 7.13
N HIS A 17 9.47 10.35 7.68
CA HIS A 17 10.11 11.66 7.57
C HIS A 17 10.44 12.01 6.12
N PRO A 18 10.74 13.30 5.83
CA PRO A 18 10.69 13.89 4.50
C PRO A 18 11.37 13.09 3.42
N LEU A 19 10.73 13.05 2.26
CA LEU A 19 11.27 12.48 1.04
C LEU A 19 12.66 13.07 0.75
N ARG A 20 13.69 12.30 1.02
CA ARG A 20 14.99 12.54 0.38
C ARG A 20 14.83 12.25 -1.11
N PRO A 21 15.55 12.95 -2.00
CA PRO A 21 15.46 12.70 -3.43
C PRO A 21 15.63 11.19 -3.71
N VAL A 22 14.68 10.63 -4.43
CA VAL A 22 14.65 9.20 -4.83
C VAL A 22 15.91 8.94 -5.64
N PRO A 23 16.73 7.93 -5.29
CA PRO A 23 17.86 7.54 -6.11
C PRO A 23 17.37 7.11 -7.51
N ALA A 24 18.16 7.37 -8.52
CA ALA A 24 17.85 7.23 -9.94
C ALA A 24 17.51 5.80 -10.45
N ASN A 25 17.27 4.85 -9.55
CA ASN A 25 16.80 3.51 -9.91
C ASN A 25 15.40 3.28 -9.27
N PRO A 26 14.32 3.45 -10.05
CA PRO A 26 12.95 3.27 -9.56
C PRO A 26 12.60 1.82 -9.17
N ALA A 27 13.45 0.86 -9.50
CA ALA A 27 13.19 -0.57 -9.25
C ALA A 27 13.51 -1.05 -7.83
N ARG A 28 13.90 -0.16 -6.91
CA ARG A 28 14.16 -0.54 -5.51
C ARG A 28 13.55 0.46 -4.55
N LEU A 29 12.84 -0.04 -3.55
CA LEU A 29 12.50 0.77 -2.38
C LEU A 29 13.78 1.40 -1.81
N PRO A 30 13.78 2.70 -1.48
CA PRO A 30 14.88 3.28 -0.71
C PRO A 30 15.20 2.38 0.48
N GLY A 31 16.46 2.02 0.67
CA GLY A 31 16.89 1.05 1.70
C GLY A 31 16.33 1.37 3.09
N VAL A 32 16.15 2.67 3.41
CA VAL A 32 15.54 3.14 4.65
C VAL A 32 14.10 2.67 4.80
N ILE A 33 13.30 2.74 3.74
CA ILE A 33 11.88 2.32 3.77
C ILE A 33 11.80 0.80 3.92
N ARG A 34 12.61 0.06 3.15
CA ARG A 34 12.69 -1.39 3.26
C ARG A 34 13.07 -1.85 4.67
N GLN A 35 14.10 -1.26 5.24
CA GLN A 35 14.54 -1.55 6.61
C GLN A 35 13.45 -1.20 7.65
N HIS A 36 12.76 -0.11 7.46
CA HIS A 36 11.69 0.31 8.37
C HIS A 36 10.50 -0.66 8.33
N LEU A 37 10.09 -1.13 7.15
CA LEU A 37 9.05 -2.15 6.99
C LEU A 37 9.46 -3.46 7.65
N LEU A 38 10.67 -3.95 7.40
CA LEU A 38 11.21 -5.16 8.00
C LEU A 38 11.31 -5.05 9.54
N HIS A 39 11.82 -3.95 10.06
CA HIS A 39 11.93 -3.73 11.51
C HIS A 39 10.57 -3.78 12.21
N ARG A 40 9.54 -3.23 11.58
CA ARG A 40 8.17 -3.29 12.12
C ARG A 40 7.59 -4.67 12.13
N LEU A 41 7.84 -5.41 11.08
CA LEU A 41 7.42 -6.79 11.00
C LEU A 41 8.05 -7.63 12.11
N HIS A 42 9.34 -7.44 12.41
CA HIS A 42 10.03 -8.12 13.49
C HIS A 42 9.45 -7.79 14.88
N ARG A 43 9.08 -6.52 15.09
CA ARG A 43 8.50 -6.07 16.36
C ARG A 43 7.07 -6.54 16.61
N ASN A 44 6.35 -6.90 15.56
CA ASN A 44 4.96 -7.34 15.70
C ASN A 44 4.69 -8.60 14.87
N PRO A 45 4.97 -9.80 15.43
CA PRO A 45 4.80 -11.07 14.74
C PRO A 45 3.37 -11.37 14.25
N ALA A 46 2.37 -10.74 14.87
CA ALA A 46 0.96 -10.94 14.52
C ALA A 46 0.53 -10.17 13.26
N LEU A 47 1.34 -9.22 12.77
CA LEU A 47 1.01 -8.47 11.56
C LEU A 47 1.30 -9.30 10.31
N GLU A 48 0.30 -9.51 9.49
CA GLU A 48 0.41 -10.16 8.18
C GLU A 48 0.92 -9.20 7.10
N CYS A 49 0.53 -7.93 7.23
CA CYS A 49 0.91 -6.84 6.35
C CYS A 49 1.39 -5.63 7.15
N VAL A 50 2.35 -4.92 6.61
CA VAL A 50 2.78 -3.60 7.11
C VAL A 50 2.56 -2.57 6.01
N GLN A 51 1.89 -1.47 6.36
CA GLN A 51 1.70 -0.33 5.49
C GLN A 51 2.37 0.91 6.06
N ILE A 52 3.05 1.65 5.19
CA ILE A 52 3.55 3.00 5.44
C ILE A 52 2.80 3.96 4.54
N THR A 53 2.22 5.01 5.10
CA THR A 53 1.61 6.10 4.34
C THR A 53 2.62 7.25 4.23
N TYR A 54 2.82 7.74 3.02
CA TYR A 54 3.60 8.96 2.79
C TYR A 54 2.73 10.16 3.13
N VAL A 55 3.30 11.06 3.93
CA VAL A 55 2.60 12.27 4.39
C VAL A 55 3.47 13.49 4.17
N ASN A 56 2.83 14.66 4.06
CA ASN A 56 3.50 15.94 4.09
C ASN A 56 4.16 16.10 5.48
N PRO A 57 5.48 16.30 5.57
CA PRO A 57 6.18 16.37 6.86
C PRO A 57 5.83 17.59 7.69
N GLU A 58 5.37 18.68 7.07
CA GLU A 58 5.04 19.93 7.73
C GLU A 58 3.64 19.87 8.36
N THR A 59 2.67 19.29 7.66
CA THR A 59 1.27 19.25 8.10
C THR A 59 0.86 17.91 8.70
N GLY A 60 1.54 16.83 8.31
CA GLY A 60 1.15 15.45 8.65
C GLY A 60 -0.08 14.95 7.92
N GLU A 61 -0.57 15.70 6.93
CA GLU A 61 -1.65 15.34 6.03
C GLU A 61 -1.14 14.51 4.84
N ASP A 62 -2.03 14.21 3.87
CA ASP A 62 -1.63 13.54 2.64
C ASP A 62 -0.49 14.31 1.93
N ALA A 63 0.47 13.57 1.36
CA ALA A 63 1.62 14.18 0.67
C ALA A 63 1.19 15.01 -0.53
N GLU A 64 0.10 14.63 -1.16
CA GLU A 64 -0.49 15.28 -2.34
C GLU A 64 -2.00 15.45 -2.17
N ASN A 65 -2.55 16.43 -2.90
CA ASN A 65 -3.97 16.77 -2.83
C ASN A 65 -4.88 15.77 -3.56
N ILE A 66 -4.34 15.06 -4.51
CA ILE A 66 -5.09 14.19 -5.44
C ILE A 66 -4.79 12.73 -5.14
N LEU A 67 -3.50 12.38 -4.95
CA LEU A 67 -3.04 11.03 -4.80
C LEU A 67 -2.49 10.76 -3.40
N GLY A 68 -2.87 9.63 -2.84
CA GLY A 68 -2.24 9.02 -1.69
C GLY A 68 -1.18 8.02 -2.12
N PHE A 69 -0.07 7.95 -1.38
CA PHE A 69 1.04 7.06 -1.67
C PHE A 69 1.34 6.17 -0.47
N TYR A 70 1.58 4.89 -0.75
CA TYR A 70 1.78 3.89 0.30
C TYR A 70 2.87 2.90 -0.10
N ALA A 71 3.65 2.47 0.88
CA ALA A 71 4.50 1.29 0.76
C ALA A 71 3.88 0.16 1.56
N LEU A 72 3.75 -1.01 0.92
CA LEU A 72 3.16 -2.21 1.50
C LEU A 72 4.20 -3.32 1.56
N MET A 73 4.13 -4.14 2.60
CA MET A 73 4.90 -5.37 2.70
C MET A 73 4.01 -6.49 3.23
N LEU A 74 4.03 -7.63 2.54
CA LEU A 74 3.39 -8.87 2.96
C LEU A 74 4.44 -9.88 3.40
N ARG A 75 4.18 -10.57 4.52
CA ARG A 75 4.97 -11.75 4.92
C ARG A 75 4.85 -12.87 3.89
N PRO A 76 5.77 -13.86 3.92
CA PRO A 76 5.64 -15.05 3.10
C PRO A 76 4.26 -15.72 3.27
N GLY A 77 3.60 -16.04 2.16
CA GLY A 77 2.32 -16.71 2.11
C GLY A 77 1.11 -15.92 2.60
N GLN A 78 1.29 -14.70 3.09
CA GLN A 78 0.19 -13.89 3.62
C GLN A 78 -0.55 -13.10 2.55
N SER A 79 -1.76 -12.68 2.89
CA SER A 79 -2.66 -11.94 2.01
C SER A 79 -3.15 -10.66 2.68
N LEU A 80 -3.37 -9.62 1.88
CA LEU A 80 -4.06 -8.40 2.27
C LEU A 80 -5.32 -8.26 1.44
N LYS A 81 -6.48 -8.15 2.09
CA LYS A 81 -7.76 -7.87 1.43
C LYS A 81 -8.12 -6.40 1.63
N LEU A 82 -8.36 -5.71 0.54
CA LEU A 82 -8.89 -4.34 0.53
C LEU A 82 -10.36 -4.38 0.10
N PRO A 83 -11.26 -3.73 0.86
CA PRO A 83 -12.67 -3.66 0.49
C PRO A 83 -12.87 -2.85 -0.80
N ALA A 84 -14.01 -3.01 -1.44
CA ALA A 84 -14.41 -2.16 -2.54
C ALA A 84 -14.58 -0.73 -2.04
N ARG A 85 -13.95 0.24 -2.69
CA ARG A 85 -13.96 1.65 -2.31
C ARG A 85 -13.99 2.55 -3.55
N SER A 86 -14.48 3.77 -3.39
CA SER A 86 -14.68 4.68 -4.50
C SER A 86 -13.39 5.03 -5.28
N PRO A 87 -12.20 5.24 -4.66
CA PRO A 87 -11.01 5.54 -5.42
C PRO A 87 -10.48 4.31 -6.16
N ALA A 88 -10.00 4.53 -7.38
CA ALA A 88 -9.15 3.58 -8.09
C ALA A 88 -7.78 3.51 -7.42
N CYS A 89 -7.05 2.42 -7.63
CA CYS A 89 -5.70 2.28 -7.12
C CYS A 89 -4.77 1.56 -8.11
N VAL A 90 -3.48 1.91 -7.98
CA VAL A 90 -2.39 1.32 -8.76
C VAL A 90 -1.50 0.56 -7.79
N PHE A 91 -1.12 -0.66 -8.15
CA PHE A 91 -0.16 -1.48 -7.44
C PHE A 91 1.07 -1.70 -8.33
N HIS A 92 2.24 -1.47 -7.76
CA HIS A 92 3.52 -1.71 -8.42
C HIS A 92 4.34 -2.67 -7.57
N GLN A 93 4.71 -3.82 -8.14
CA GLN A 93 5.52 -4.84 -7.48
C GLN A 93 6.99 -4.39 -7.47
N ILE A 94 7.56 -4.22 -6.27
CA ILE A 94 8.95 -3.75 -6.10
C ILE A 94 9.90 -4.89 -5.82
N GLU A 95 9.51 -5.84 -4.96
CA GLU A 95 10.29 -7.03 -4.65
C GLU A 95 9.34 -8.22 -4.43
N GLY A 96 9.79 -9.41 -4.77
CA GLY A 96 9.02 -10.65 -4.62
C GLY A 96 8.11 -10.95 -5.79
N ARG A 97 7.21 -11.90 -5.59
CA ARG A 97 6.20 -12.36 -6.55
C ARG A 97 4.87 -12.51 -5.87
N SER A 98 3.82 -12.00 -6.48
CA SER A 98 2.52 -11.92 -5.84
C SER A 98 1.38 -12.24 -6.79
N GLU A 99 0.25 -12.61 -6.22
CA GLU A 99 -1.03 -12.67 -6.89
C GLU A 99 -1.85 -11.45 -6.50
N LEU A 100 -2.39 -10.75 -7.49
CA LEU A 100 -3.33 -9.66 -7.33
C LEU A 100 -4.67 -10.08 -7.91
N GLN A 101 -5.66 -10.27 -7.05
CA GLN A 101 -7.04 -10.51 -7.44
C GLN A 101 -7.80 -9.19 -7.44
N ILE A 102 -8.48 -8.88 -8.54
CA ILE A 102 -9.33 -7.70 -8.74
C ILE A 102 -10.71 -8.17 -9.16
N GLY A 103 -11.67 -8.14 -8.26
CA GLY A 103 -12.97 -8.78 -8.46
C GLY A 103 -12.80 -10.27 -8.74
N GLU A 104 -13.22 -10.72 -9.93
CA GLU A 104 -13.11 -12.13 -10.36
C GLU A 104 -11.83 -12.44 -11.15
N GLN A 105 -11.02 -11.42 -11.49
CA GLN A 105 -9.79 -11.58 -12.27
C GLN A 105 -8.58 -11.71 -11.37
N SER A 106 -7.65 -12.60 -11.74
CA SER A 106 -6.40 -12.81 -11.02
C SER A 106 -5.20 -12.56 -11.94
N PHE A 107 -4.21 -11.84 -11.43
CA PHE A 107 -2.97 -11.48 -12.12
C PHE A 107 -1.78 -11.89 -11.26
N THR A 108 -0.79 -12.50 -11.88
CA THR A 108 0.51 -12.69 -11.22
C THR A 108 1.36 -11.48 -11.49
N LEU A 109 1.88 -10.85 -10.44
CA LEU A 109 2.80 -9.72 -10.51
C LEU A 109 4.21 -10.20 -10.20
N GLU A 110 5.13 -9.84 -11.07
CA GLU A 110 6.56 -10.01 -10.90
C GLU A 110 7.26 -8.66 -10.72
N LEU A 111 8.57 -8.67 -10.53
CA LEU A 111 9.36 -7.46 -10.34
C LEU A 111 9.07 -6.40 -11.42
N ALA A 112 8.76 -5.19 -11.01
CA ALA A 112 8.43 -4.03 -11.84
C ALA A 112 7.08 -4.10 -12.57
N ASP A 113 6.26 -5.13 -12.36
CA ASP A 113 4.89 -5.15 -12.88
C ASP A 113 4.02 -4.11 -12.20
N THR A 114 3.11 -3.55 -12.99
CA THR A 114 2.13 -2.56 -12.52
C THR A 114 0.74 -2.98 -12.95
N CYS A 115 -0.20 -2.92 -12.01
CA CYS A 115 -1.60 -3.24 -12.25
C CYS A 115 -2.51 -2.20 -11.63
N CYS A 116 -3.63 -1.88 -12.32
CA CYS A 116 -4.63 -0.92 -11.85
C CYS A 116 -5.90 -1.64 -11.45
N ALA A 117 -6.43 -1.32 -10.27
CA ALA A 117 -7.75 -1.74 -9.83
C ALA A 117 -8.73 -0.56 -9.95
N PRO A 118 -9.85 -0.74 -10.67
CA PRO A 118 -10.89 0.27 -10.77
C PRO A 118 -11.51 0.58 -9.41
N GLY A 119 -12.08 1.77 -9.27
CA GLY A 119 -12.90 2.10 -8.13
C GLY A 119 -14.07 1.13 -7.93
N TYR A 120 -14.53 1.00 -6.71
CA TYR A 120 -15.61 0.09 -6.30
C TYR A 120 -15.37 -1.40 -6.55
N THR A 121 -14.11 -1.81 -6.73
CA THR A 121 -13.73 -3.22 -6.92
C THR A 121 -12.93 -3.71 -5.72
N GLY A 122 -13.32 -4.85 -5.16
CA GLY A 122 -12.57 -5.51 -4.09
C GLY A 122 -11.24 -6.02 -4.62
N VAL A 123 -10.19 -5.87 -3.82
CA VAL A 123 -8.82 -6.27 -4.19
C VAL A 123 -8.26 -7.19 -3.12
N GLN A 124 -7.58 -8.25 -3.54
CA GLN A 124 -6.79 -9.10 -2.66
C GLN A 124 -5.37 -9.25 -3.23
N LEU A 125 -4.39 -8.91 -2.39
CA LEU A 125 -2.96 -9.15 -2.65
C LEU A 125 -2.53 -10.39 -1.87
N ARG A 126 -1.77 -11.29 -2.50
CA ARG A 126 -1.20 -12.47 -1.85
C ARG A 126 0.26 -12.62 -2.22
N ASN A 127 1.14 -12.76 -1.23
CA ASN A 127 2.53 -13.11 -1.46
C ASN A 127 2.63 -14.61 -1.80
N LEU A 128 3.18 -14.92 -2.98
CA LEU A 128 3.32 -16.30 -3.47
C LEU A 128 4.60 -16.99 -2.96
N SER A 129 5.52 -16.26 -2.35
CA SER A 129 6.73 -16.85 -1.76
C SER A 129 6.42 -17.49 -0.41
N ALA A 130 7.03 -18.64 -0.16
CA ALA A 130 6.96 -19.32 1.13
C ALA A 130 8.04 -18.83 2.13
N SER A 131 9.06 -18.10 1.66
CA SER A 131 10.23 -17.71 2.46
C SER A 131 10.54 -16.23 2.46
N GLU A 132 10.19 -15.51 1.39
CA GLU A 132 10.59 -14.12 1.20
C GLU A 132 9.40 -13.16 1.27
N PRO A 133 9.56 -11.97 1.87
CA PRO A 133 8.54 -10.95 1.88
C PRO A 133 8.33 -10.36 0.48
N ALA A 134 7.11 -9.89 0.20
CA ALA A 134 6.81 -9.13 -1.00
C ALA A 134 6.59 -7.65 -0.67
N PHE A 135 7.12 -6.76 -1.52
CA PHE A 135 7.02 -5.31 -1.35
C PHE A 135 6.32 -4.67 -2.52
N PHE A 136 5.44 -3.73 -2.20
CA PHE A 136 4.66 -2.98 -3.17
C PHE A 136 4.73 -1.49 -2.91
N PHE A 137 4.62 -0.74 -3.98
CA PHE A 137 4.17 0.64 -3.92
C PHE A 137 2.71 0.67 -4.36
N MET A 138 1.88 1.43 -3.64
CA MET A 138 0.48 1.65 -3.99
C MET A 138 0.21 3.14 -4.05
N ALA A 139 -0.56 3.56 -5.04
CA ALA A 139 -1.13 4.90 -5.13
C ALA A 139 -2.65 4.81 -5.33
N ASP A 140 -3.40 5.76 -4.76
CA ASP A 140 -4.85 5.84 -4.95
C ASP A 140 -5.34 7.29 -4.92
N GLU A 141 -6.58 7.50 -5.33
CA GLU A 141 -7.24 8.82 -5.37
C GLU A 141 -7.97 9.17 -4.06
N SER A 142 -7.66 8.49 -2.95
CA SER A 142 -8.33 8.72 -1.66
C SER A 142 -8.28 10.17 -1.17
N PRO A 143 -7.17 10.93 -1.32
CA PRO A 143 -7.14 12.35 -0.93
C PRO A 143 -8.15 13.20 -1.70
N LEU A 144 -8.24 13.01 -3.01
CA LEU A 144 -9.20 13.71 -3.85
C LEU A 144 -10.64 13.38 -3.45
N HIS A 145 -10.97 12.09 -3.32
CA HIS A 145 -12.31 11.63 -2.98
C HIS A 145 -12.75 12.14 -1.60
N ARG A 146 -11.83 12.18 -0.62
CA ARG A 146 -12.12 12.77 0.71
C ARG A 146 -12.41 14.27 0.62
N LYS A 147 -11.63 15.02 -0.16
CA LYS A 147 -11.82 16.48 -0.33
C LYS A 147 -13.12 16.82 -1.02
N LEU A 148 -13.54 16.00 -1.99
CA LEU A 148 -14.80 16.17 -2.69
C LEU A 148 -16.02 15.62 -1.93
N GLY A 149 -15.80 14.93 -0.79
CA GLY A 149 -16.88 14.31 -0.01
C GLY A 149 -17.53 13.10 -0.70
N ILE A 150 -16.83 12.47 -1.64
CA ILE A 150 -17.31 11.30 -2.41
C ILE A 150 -16.60 9.99 -2.02
N TYR A 151 -15.81 10.02 -0.95
CA TYR A 151 -15.13 8.81 -0.49
C TYR A 151 -16.13 7.83 0.12
N GLU A 152 -16.24 6.66 -0.48
CA GLU A 152 -17.11 5.57 -0.05
C GLU A 152 -16.33 4.26 0.09
N VAL A 153 -16.79 3.41 1.02
CA VAL A 153 -16.36 2.02 1.18
C VAL A 153 -17.61 1.16 1.09
N ARG A 154 -17.57 0.08 0.32
CA ARG A 154 -18.63 -0.91 0.18
C ARG A 154 -18.14 -2.26 0.70
N ASP A 155 -18.99 -2.95 1.39
CA ASP A 155 -18.78 -4.31 1.89
C ASP A 155 -18.97 -5.34 0.77
#